data_f89be91fe069de7f7c7debf24c07a8d2
#
_entry.id   f89be91fe069de7f7c7debf24c07a8d2
#
_cell.length_a   1.000
_cell.length_b   1.000
_cell.length_c   1.000
_cell.angle_alpha   90.00
_cell.angle_beta   90.00
_cell.angle_gamma   90.00
#
_symmetry.space_group_name_H-M   'P 1'
#
loop_
_entity.id
_entity.type
_entity.pdbx_description
1 polymer ?
#
loop_
_entity_poly.entity_id
_entity_poly.type
_entity_poly.pdbx_seq_one_letter_code
_entity_poly.pdbx_strand_id
1 'polypeptide(L)'
;MKNVLVVGGGGREHAIIMKLAESSKVGKIWCTPGNGGISKYAECFSVGATDIEGVVELAKKLQPDMVVVAPDDPLVLGMVDALQAEGFKTFGPKANAAIIEGSKVFSKELMKKYDIPTAFYEVFTDSDSAIAYLKQQNSYPAVIKADGLALGKGVIIAQNEDEAVTAVHEMIDELKFGKSSARIVIEEFLTGPEVSVLSFTDGKTMIPMISSMDHKRALDGDKGLNTGGMGTLSPNPYYTDEVAKECMEKIFLPTMNAMNAEGRTFEGCLYFGLMITPKGPKVIEYNCRFGDPETQVVLPMLDADLYEIFEAIYDHTLDQVDVKWHDGSCACVVMASGGYPESYPKGIEMKGFDEKGQIDGCFVYHAGTKLSEDGKFLTNGGRVIGVTARGKDLPDALSKAYEGVDKISFEGAHYRKDIGQRALKALG
;
A
#
# COMPACT_ATOMS: atom_id res chain seq x y z
N MET A 1 3.61 28.27 -10.31
CA MET A 1 2.98 27.04 -9.77
C MET A 1 3.62 25.85 -10.42
N LYS A 2 3.76 24.76 -9.70
CA LYS A 2 4.40 23.50 -10.13
C LYS A 2 3.40 22.55 -10.75
N ASN A 3 3.75 21.90 -11.83
CA ASN A 3 2.89 20.93 -12.50
C ASN A 3 3.37 19.50 -12.17
N VAL A 4 2.44 18.61 -11.83
CA VAL A 4 2.75 17.26 -11.36
C VAL A 4 2.08 16.23 -12.26
N LEU A 5 2.84 15.20 -12.66
CA LEU A 5 2.32 14.00 -13.30
C LEU A 5 2.30 12.85 -12.29
N VAL A 6 1.13 12.26 -12.04
CA VAL A 6 0.99 11.08 -11.17
C VAL A 6 0.77 9.84 -12.02
N VAL A 7 1.56 8.81 -11.79
CA VAL A 7 1.43 7.50 -12.45
C VAL A 7 0.65 6.56 -11.54
N GLY A 8 -0.40 5.96 -12.08
CA GLY A 8 -1.30 5.02 -11.40
C GLY A 8 -2.77 5.41 -11.52
N GLY A 9 -3.67 4.63 -10.95
CA GLY A 9 -5.11 4.87 -11.09
C GLY A 9 -5.96 4.23 -10.00
N GLY A 10 -5.36 3.93 -8.83
CA GLY A 10 -6.05 3.35 -7.69
C GLY A 10 -6.52 4.39 -6.65
N GLY A 11 -7.05 3.91 -5.54
CA GLY A 11 -7.48 4.75 -4.42
C GLY A 11 -6.32 5.49 -3.76
N ARG A 12 -5.16 4.88 -3.69
CA ARG A 12 -3.90 5.49 -3.25
C ARG A 12 -3.54 6.71 -4.11
N GLU A 13 -3.55 6.57 -5.42
CA GLU A 13 -3.25 7.66 -6.34
C GLU A 13 -4.27 8.79 -6.23
N HIS A 14 -5.54 8.45 -6.07
CA HIS A 14 -6.58 9.46 -5.84
C HIS A 14 -6.32 10.25 -4.54
N ALA A 15 -5.96 9.57 -3.45
CA ALA A 15 -5.62 10.23 -2.19
C ALA A 15 -4.39 11.14 -2.32
N ILE A 16 -3.35 10.69 -3.02
CA ILE A 16 -2.16 11.49 -3.30
C ILE A 16 -2.54 12.75 -4.12
N ILE A 17 -3.34 12.58 -5.18
CA ILE A 17 -3.77 13.69 -6.06
C ILE A 17 -4.60 14.70 -5.28
N MET A 18 -5.57 14.26 -4.46
CA MET A 18 -6.37 15.17 -3.65
C MET A 18 -5.50 15.93 -2.66
N LYS A 19 -4.51 15.28 -2.03
CA LYS A 19 -3.58 15.94 -1.11
C LYS A 19 -2.63 16.92 -1.81
N LEU A 20 -2.15 16.59 -3.01
CA LEU A 20 -1.37 17.51 -3.84
C LEU A 20 -2.18 18.74 -4.28
N ALA A 21 -3.47 18.57 -4.53
CA ALA A 21 -4.37 19.66 -4.93
C ALA A 21 -4.63 20.68 -3.80
N GLU A 22 -4.33 20.33 -2.53
CA GLU A 22 -4.38 21.26 -1.40
C GLU A 22 -3.18 22.22 -1.38
N SER A 23 -2.06 21.87 -2.06
CA SER A 23 -0.84 22.67 -2.05
C SER A 23 -1.00 23.96 -2.86
N SER A 24 -0.65 25.09 -2.24
CA SER A 24 -0.58 26.38 -2.94
C SER A 24 0.54 26.47 -3.98
N LYS A 25 1.50 25.53 -3.94
CA LYS A 25 2.60 25.43 -4.91
C LYS A 25 2.22 24.68 -6.16
N VAL A 26 1.23 23.76 -6.08
CA VAL A 26 0.79 22.94 -7.20
C VAL A 26 -0.19 23.72 -8.08
N GLY A 27 0.06 23.69 -9.38
CA GLY A 27 -0.79 24.30 -10.40
C GLY A 27 -1.66 23.24 -11.08
N LYS A 28 -1.10 22.58 -12.07
CA LYS A 28 -1.79 21.54 -12.84
C LYS A 28 -1.36 20.15 -12.38
N ILE A 29 -2.34 19.26 -12.27
CA ILE A 29 -2.10 17.83 -12.03
C ILE A 29 -2.53 17.05 -13.25
N TRP A 30 -1.66 16.16 -13.71
CA TRP A 30 -1.92 15.15 -14.71
C TRP A 30 -1.85 13.77 -14.09
N CYS A 31 -2.56 12.80 -14.66
CA CYS A 31 -2.53 11.43 -14.19
C CYS A 31 -2.54 10.44 -15.35
N THR A 32 -1.90 9.29 -15.18
CA THR A 32 -1.96 8.21 -16.15
C THR A 32 -1.90 6.84 -15.48
N PRO A 33 -2.85 5.90 -15.76
CA PRO A 33 -4.05 6.10 -16.55
C PRO A 33 -5.15 6.87 -15.82
N GLY A 34 -5.10 6.98 -14.47
CA GLY A 34 -6.15 7.56 -13.66
C GLY A 34 -7.41 6.68 -13.53
N ASN A 35 -8.49 7.27 -13.02
CA ASN A 35 -9.81 6.65 -12.89
C ASN A 35 -10.93 7.70 -12.92
N GLY A 36 -12.18 7.27 -12.73
CA GLY A 36 -13.34 8.16 -12.82
C GLY A 36 -13.32 9.32 -11.81
N GLY A 37 -12.88 9.08 -10.57
CA GLY A 37 -12.77 10.13 -9.55
C GLY A 37 -11.54 11.02 -9.76
N ILE A 38 -10.39 10.44 -10.10
CA ILE A 38 -9.17 11.18 -10.40
C ILE A 38 -9.39 12.20 -11.51
N SER A 39 -10.20 11.87 -12.53
CA SER A 39 -10.49 12.77 -13.65
C SER A 39 -11.21 14.07 -13.25
N LYS A 40 -11.69 14.17 -12.01
CA LYS A 40 -12.30 15.40 -11.46
C LYS A 40 -11.27 16.37 -10.85
N TYR A 41 -10.04 15.87 -10.60
CA TYR A 41 -8.94 16.63 -9.99
C TYR A 41 -7.73 16.77 -10.91
N ALA A 42 -7.58 15.88 -11.89
CA ALA A 42 -6.45 15.81 -12.80
C ALA A 42 -6.90 15.51 -14.23
N GLU A 43 -6.14 15.99 -15.20
CA GLU A 43 -6.31 15.58 -16.59
C GLU A 43 -5.68 14.19 -16.78
N CYS A 44 -6.50 13.21 -17.19
CA CYS A 44 -6.08 11.82 -17.31
C CYS A 44 -5.69 11.46 -18.75
N PHE A 45 -4.64 10.64 -18.90
CA PHE A 45 -4.12 10.12 -20.18
C PHE A 45 -4.20 8.61 -20.23
N SER A 46 -4.45 8.04 -21.39
CA SER A 46 -4.63 6.58 -21.56
C SER A 46 -3.30 5.85 -21.78
N VAL A 47 -2.26 6.13 -20.95
CA VAL A 47 -1.00 5.40 -20.95
C VAL A 47 -0.99 4.46 -19.74
N GLY A 48 -0.64 3.19 -19.93
CA GLY A 48 -0.60 2.21 -18.85
C GLY A 48 0.48 2.54 -17.81
N ALA A 49 0.21 2.25 -16.53
CA ALA A 49 1.15 2.55 -15.45
C ALA A 49 2.49 1.78 -15.58
N THR A 50 2.52 0.66 -16.29
CA THR A 50 3.73 -0.14 -16.55
C THR A 50 4.36 0.10 -17.93
N ASP A 51 3.77 0.97 -18.74
CA ASP A 51 4.31 1.39 -20.03
C ASP A 51 5.36 2.50 -19.83
N ILE A 52 6.60 2.09 -19.51
CA ILE A 52 7.68 3.01 -19.17
C ILE A 52 7.96 3.98 -20.31
N GLU A 53 8.08 3.48 -21.56
CA GLU A 53 8.35 4.31 -22.74
C GLU A 53 7.21 5.32 -22.96
N GLY A 54 5.95 4.86 -22.88
CA GLY A 54 4.79 5.72 -23.04
C GLY A 54 4.70 6.81 -21.96
N VAL A 55 5.04 6.49 -20.70
CA VAL A 55 5.06 7.49 -19.61
C VAL A 55 6.20 8.48 -19.78
N VAL A 56 7.38 8.06 -20.20
CA VAL A 56 8.51 8.95 -20.50
C VAL A 56 8.16 9.91 -21.64
N GLU A 57 7.57 9.42 -22.73
CA GLU A 57 7.14 10.28 -23.86
C GLU A 57 6.02 11.24 -23.44
N LEU A 58 5.10 10.80 -22.58
CA LEU A 58 4.08 11.67 -22.00
C LEU A 58 4.72 12.77 -21.14
N ALA A 59 5.69 12.44 -20.30
CA ALA A 59 6.43 13.41 -19.48
C ALA A 59 7.18 14.41 -20.35
N LYS A 60 7.84 13.97 -21.44
CA LYS A 60 8.49 14.86 -22.42
C LYS A 60 7.51 15.84 -23.07
N LYS A 61 6.30 15.39 -23.37
CA LYS A 61 5.24 16.23 -23.94
C LYS A 61 4.69 17.25 -22.94
N LEU A 62 4.47 16.83 -21.70
CA LEU A 62 3.81 17.64 -20.65
C LEU A 62 4.78 18.54 -19.90
N GLN A 63 6.07 18.17 -19.82
CA GLN A 63 7.12 18.86 -19.06
C GLN A 63 6.72 19.12 -17.59
N PRO A 64 6.37 18.08 -16.80
CA PRO A 64 6.04 18.23 -15.40
C PRO A 64 7.28 18.69 -14.60
N ASP A 65 7.02 19.49 -13.55
CA ASP A 65 8.06 19.83 -12.58
C ASP A 65 8.41 18.63 -11.69
N MET A 66 7.48 17.69 -11.54
CA MET A 66 7.68 16.43 -10.81
C MET A 66 6.80 15.32 -11.36
N VAL A 67 7.35 14.10 -11.39
CA VAL A 67 6.60 12.86 -11.65
C VAL A 67 6.51 12.04 -10.38
N VAL A 68 5.31 11.60 -10.02
CA VAL A 68 5.06 10.73 -8.86
C VAL A 68 4.74 9.33 -9.37
N VAL A 69 5.62 8.36 -9.11
CA VAL A 69 5.40 6.95 -9.47
C VAL A 69 4.86 6.23 -8.24
N ALA A 70 3.55 5.98 -8.23
CA ALA A 70 2.87 5.50 -7.03
C ALA A 70 2.74 3.97 -6.90
N PRO A 71 2.51 3.17 -7.99
CA PRO A 71 2.38 1.72 -7.87
C PRO A 71 3.74 0.98 -7.79
N ASP A 72 3.71 -0.23 -7.26
CA ASP A 72 4.86 -1.13 -7.10
C ASP A 72 5.47 -1.61 -8.44
N ASP A 73 4.64 -2.13 -9.35
CA ASP A 73 5.11 -2.69 -10.62
C ASP A 73 6.01 -1.72 -11.41
N PRO A 74 5.60 -0.46 -11.72
CA PRO A 74 6.47 0.47 -12.46
C PRO A 74 7.75 0.83 -11.68
N LEU A 75 7.72 0.87 -10.35
CA LEU A 75 8.92 1.12 -9.52
C LEU A 75 9.94 -0.01 -9.68
N VAL A 76 9.49 -1.25 -9.57
CA VAL A 76 10.35 -2.44 -9.73
C VAL A 76 10.86 -2.57 -11.16
N LEU A 77 10.06 -2.15 -12.15
CA LEU A 77 10.43 -2.16 -13.57
C LEU A 77 11.39 -1.03 -13.97
N GLY A 78 11.68 -0.04 -13.09
CA GLY A 78 12.67 1.00 -13.34
C GLY A 78 12.12 2.29 -13.99
N MET A 79 10.84 2.59 -13.81
CA MET A 79 10.25 3.84 -14.34
C MET A 79 10.91 5.08 -13.77
N VAL A 80 11.28 5.08 -12.47
CA VAL A 80 12.00 6.20 -11.85
C VAL A 80 13.37 6.40 -12.50
N ASP A 81 14.09 5.30 -12.75
CA ASP A 81 15.40 5.34 -13.42
C ASP A 81 15.27 5.95 -14.81
N ALA A 82 14.27 5.52 -15.59
CA ALA A 82 14.04 6.02 -16.96
C ALA A 82 13.66 7.51 -16.98
N LEU A 83 12.78 7.96 -16.08
CA LEU A 83 12.38 9.36 -15.98
C LEU A 83 13.52 10.27 -15.52
N GLN A 84 14.32 9.84 -14.54
CA GLN A 84 15.47 10.61 -14.08
C GLN A 84 16.59 10.68 -15.13
N ALA A 85 16.77 9.63 -15.94
CA ALA A 85 17.72 9.65 -17.07
C ALA A 85 17.36 10.73 -18.12
N GLU A 86 16.08 11.07 -18.25
CA GLU A 86 15.58 12.17 -19.10
C GLU A 86 15.53 13.53 -18.38
N GLY A 87 16.01 13.59 -17.13
CA GLY A 87 16.13 14.83 -16.35
C GLY A 87 14.90 15.24 -15.56
N PHE A 88 13.86 14.39 -15.44
CA PHE A 88 12.67 14.69 -14.65
C PHE A 88 12.90 14.45 -13.15
N LYS A 89 12.53 15.42 -12.31
CA LYS A 89 12.37 15.17 -10.86
C LYS A 89 11.30 14.10 -10.66
N THR A 90 11.62 13.06 -9.91
CA THR A 90 10.71 11.92 -9.75
C THR A 90 10.65 11.48 -8.30
N PHE A 91 9.44 11.37 -7.75
CA PHE A 91 9.19 10.77 -6.44
C PHE A 91 8.98 9.26 -6.59
N GLY A 92 9.75 8.50 -5.84
CA GLY A 92 9.73 7.04 -5.80
C GLY A 92 11.15 6.46 -5.84
N PRO A 93 11.34 5.23 -5.32
CA PRO A 93 12.66 4.58 -5.35
C PRO A 93 13.03 4.12 -6.75
N LYS A 94 14.33 4.10 -7.04
CA LYS A 94 14.89 3.43 -8.22
C LYS A 94 14.69 1.92 -8.14
N ALA A 95 14.75 1.23 -9.27
CA ALA A 95 14.55 -0.22 -9.35
C ALA A 95 15.47 -1.00 -8.41
N ASN A 96 16.73 -0.56 -8.27
CA ASN A 96 17.69 -1.23 -7.38
C ASN A 96 17.29 -1.16 -5.89
N ALA A 97 16.54 -0.13 -5.47
CA ALA A 97 16.01 0.00 -4.12
C ALA A 97 14.60 -0.62 -3.99
N ALA A 98 13.78 -0.53 -5.05
CA ALA A 98 12.44 -1.12 -5.09
C ALA A 98 12.46 -2.66 -4.95
N ILE A 99 13.61 -3.30 -5.14
CA ILE A 99 13.81 -4.75 -4.91
C ILE A 99 13.43 -5.17 -3.48
N ILE A 100 13.41 -4.24 -2.51
CA ILE A 100 13.01 -4.55 -1.13
C ILE A 100 11.56 -5.05 -1.05
N GLU A 101 10.70 -4.65 -2.00
CA GLU A 101 9.36 -5.24 -2.22
C GLU A 101 9.40 -6.28 -3.34
N GLY A 102 10.18 -6.03 -4.39
CA GLY A 102 10.27 -6.85 -5.59
C GLY A 102 10.81 -8.26 -5.36
N SER A 103 11.56 -8.50 -4.26
CA SER A 103 12.03 -9.82 -3.86
C SER A 103 11.94 -10.00 -2.35
N LYS A 104 11.11 -10.95 -1.91
CA LYS A 104 10.99 -11.33 -0.50
C LYS A 104 12.27 -12.00 0.01
N VAL A 105 12.94 -12.76 -0.85
CA VAL A 105 14.24 -13.37 -0.55
C VAL A 105 15.26 -12.28 -0.25
N PHE A 106 15.38 -11.27 -1.13
CA PHE A 106 16.29 -10.14 -0.88
C PHE A 106 16.00 -9.46 0.46
N SER A 107 14.73 -9.13 0.75
CA SER A 107 14.39 -8.46 2.00
C SER A 107 14.69 -9.32 3.23
N LYS A 108 14.47 -10.63 3.16
CA LYS A 108 14.82 -11.56 4.25
C LYS A 108 16.33 -11.68 4.47
N GLU A 109 17.09 -11.80 3.40
CA GLU A 109 18.56 -11.84 3.46
C GLU A 109 19.13 -10.53 3.99
N LEU A 110 18.58 -9.38 3.58
CA LEU A 110 18.93 -8.07 4.12
C LEU A 110 18.68 -8.01 5.63
N MET A 111 17.49 -8.39 6.08
CA MET A 111 17.13 -8.37 7.50
C MET A 111 18.04 -9.30 8.32
N LYS A 112 18.34 -10.49 7.82
CA LYS A 112 19.26 -11.44 8.46
C LYS A 112 20.69 -10.87 8.56
N LYS A 113 21.19 -10.26 7.47
CA LYS A 113 22.55 -9.71 7.39
C LYS A 113 22.77 -8.54 8.35
N TYR A 114 21.74 -7.74 8.59
CA TYR A 114 21.82 -6.52 9.40
C TYR A 114 21.07 -6.62 10.73
N ASP A 115 20.76 -7.83 11.19
CA ASP A 115 20.10 -8.12 12.47
C ASP A 115 18.75 -7.37 12.66
N ILE A 116 18.00 -7.15 11.57
CA ILE A 116 16.68 -6.52 11.63
C ILE A 116 15.64 -7.58 12.02
N PRO A 117 14.84 -7.35 13.08
CA PRO A 117 13.89 -8.33 13.58
C PRO A 117 12.82 -8.74 12.53
N THR A 118 12.77 -10.03 12.22
CA THR A 118 11.76 -10.63 11.35
C THR A 118 11.47 -12.07 11.76
N ALA A 119 10.50 -12.73 11.13
CA ALA A 119 10.22 -14.15 11.29
C ALA A 119 11.43 -15.00 10.90
N PHE A 120 11.66 -16.10 11.61
CA PHE A 120 12.59 -17.12 11.14
C PHE A 120 12.13 -17.63 9.77
N TYR A 121 13.07 -17.90 8.86
CA TYR A 121 12.74 -18.27 7.49
C TYR A 121 13.80 -19.16 6.85
N GLU A 122 13.40 -19.90 5.83
CA GLU A 122 14.27 -20.59 4.89
C GLU A 122 13.78 -20.40 3.45
N VAL A 123 14.70 -20.48 2.50
CA VAL A 123 14.45 -20.26 1.07
C VAL A 123 14.59 -21.55 0.30
N PHE A 124 13.65 -21.84 -0.61
CA PHE A 124 13.65 -23.06 -1.43
C PHE A 124 13.40 -22.73 -2.91
N THR A 125 14.06 -23.52 -3.76
CA THR A 125 13.93 -23.47 -5.24
C THR A 125 13.43 -24.78 -5.82
N ASP A 126 13.22 -25.80 -4.98
CA ASP A 126 12.68 -27.10 -5.36
C ASP A 126 11.68 -27.59 -4.30
N SER A 127 10.68 -28.31 -4.74
CA SER A 127 9.58 -28.79 -3.90
C SER A 127 10.03 -29.89 -2.90
N ASP A 128 10.92 -30.78 -3.31
CA ASP A 128 11.35 -31.89 -2.46
C ASP A 128 12.07 -31.38 -1.20
N SER A 129 13.01 -30.45 -1.36
CA SER A 129 13.73 -29.83 -0.22
C SER A 129 12.78 -29.03 0.68
N ALA A 130 11.85 -28.26 0.10
CA ALA A 130 10.86 -27.49 0.86
C ALA A 130 9.95 -28.40 1.69
N ILE A 131 9.45 -29.48 1.10
CA ILE A 131 8.60 -30.46 1.78
C ILE A 131 9.36 -31.20 2.86
N ALA A 132 10.62 -31.61 2.60
CA ALA A 132 11.48 -32.24 3.62
C ALA A 132 11.70 -31.33 4.84
N TYR A 133 11.93 -30.03 4.60
CA TYR A 133 12.06 -29.03 5.66
C TYR A 133 10.76 -28.90 6.47
N LEU A 134 9.60 -28.76 5.82
CA LEU A 134 8.30 -28.66 6.50
C LEU A 134 8.01 -29.87 7.38
N LYS A 135 8.30 -31.08 6.88
CA LYS A 135 8.16 -32.33 7.65
C LYS A 135 9.11 -32.39 8.86
N GLN A 136 10.35 -31.94 8.67
CA GLN A 136 11.32 -31.88 9.77
C GLN A 136 10.95 -30.90 10.86
N GLN A 137 10.47 -29.71 10.47
CA GLN A 137 10.06 -28.67 11.43
C GLN A 137 8.78 -29.06 12.17
N ASN A 138 7.81 -29.67 11.47
CA ASN A 138 6.50 -30.09 11.99
C ASN A 138 5.84 -29.01 12.86
N SER A 139 5.92 -27.74 12.42
CA SER A 139 5.42 -26.57 13.14
C SER A 139 4.40 -25.83 12.28
N TYR A 140 3.16 -25.80 12.74
CA TYR A 140 2.04 -25.17 12.03
C TYR A 140 1.28 -24.20 12.95
N PRO A 141 0.67 -23.12 12.42
CA PRO A 141 0.66 -22.74 10.98
C PRO A 141 2.07 -22.41 10.46
N ALA A 142 2.34 -22.66 9.17
CA ALA A 142 3.52 -22.22 8.44
C ALA A 142 3.14 -21.19 7.38
N VAL A 143 3.99 -20.19 7.14
CA VAL A 143 3.74 -19.16 6.13
C VAL A 143 4.62 -19.42 4.91
N ILE A 144 4.01 -19.62 3.75
CA ILE A 144 4.68 -19.91 2.49
C ILE A 144 4.44 -18.74 1.55
N LYS A 145 5.52 -18.09 1.09
CA LYS A 145 5.47 -16.88 0.27
C LYS A 145 6.21 -17.08 -1.05
N ALA A 146 5.58 -16.73 -2.16
CA ALA A 146 6.27 -16.56 -3.45
C ALA A 146 7.23 -15.37 -3.38
N ASP A 147 8.41 -15.46 -3.99
CA ASP A 147 9.49 -14.47 -3.88
C ASP A 147 9.12 -13.09 -4.47
N GLY A 148 8.54 -13.06 -5.67
CA GLY A 148 8.26 -11.81 -6.39
C GLY A 148 6.92 -11.15 -6.06
N LEU A 149 6.60 -10.09 -6.82
CA LEU A 149 5.29 -9.46 -6.80
C LEU A 149 4.21 -10.46 -7.25
N ALA A 150 3.19 -10.63 -6.43
CA ALA A 150 2.08 -11.56 -6.68
C ALA A 150 0.72 -10.92 -6.33
N LEU A 151 0.61 -9.59 -6.45
CA LEU A 151 -0.61 -8.81 -6.20
C LEU A 151 -1.26 -9.12 -4.84
N GLY A 152 -0.44 -9.36 -3.79
CA GLY A 152 -0.93 -9.75 -2.46
C GLY A 152 -1.46 -11.19 -2.33
N LYS A 153 -1.45 -11.98 -3.41
CA LYS A 153 -1.97 -13.36 -3.44
C LYS A 153 -0.90 -14.43 -3.22
N GLY A 154 0.38 -14.06 -3.28
CA GLY A 154 1.52 -14.99 -3.17
C GLY A 154 1.86 -15.42 -1.74
N VAL A 155 0.93 -15.34 -0.78
CA VAL A 155 1.12 -15.74 0.61
C VAL A 155 0.05 -16.74 1.01
N ILE A 156 0.47 -17.93 1.46
CA ILE A 156 -0.40 -19.00 1.98
C ILE A 156 0.00 -19.28 3.42
N ILE A 157 -0.98 -19.28 4.31
CA ILE A 157 -0.83 -19.68 5.71
C ILE A 157 -1.40 -21.09 5.85
N ALA A 158 -0.51 -22.08 5.79
CA ALA A 158 -0.87 -23.50 5.85
C ALA A 158 -1.09 -23.93 7.29
N GLN A 159 -2.26 -24.48 7.60
CA GLN A 159 -2.65 -24.87 8.95
C GLN A 159 -2.10 -26.25 9.36
N ASN A 160 -1.69 -27.05 8.39
CA ASN A 160 -1.20 -28.42 8.57
C ASN A 160 -0.25 -28.81 7.43
N GLU A 161 0.33 -30.01 7.52
CA GLU A 161 1.31 -30.53 6.54
C GLU A 161 0.67 -30.64 5.13
N ASP A 162 -0.54 -31.17 5.01
CA ASP A 162 -1.17 -31.38 3.70
C ASP A 162 -1.40 -30.06 2.95
N GLU A 163 -1.86 -29.03 3.66
CA GLU A 163 -2.01 -27.68 3.09
C GLU A 163 -0.64 -27.10 2.70
N ALA A 164 0.39 -27.30 3.50
CA ALA A 164 1.73 -26.77 3.23
C ALA A 164 2.36 -27.47 2.01
N VAL A 165 2.25 -28.79 1.91
CA VAL A 165 2.72 -29.57 0.75
C VAL A 165 1.99 -29.15 -0.53
N THR A 166 0.67 -28.98 -0.46
CA THR A 166 -0.12 -28.49 -1.59
C THR A 166 0.34 -27.10 -2.03
N ALA A 167 0.53 -26.17 -1.08
CA ALA A 167 1.02 -24.81 -1.38
C ALA A 167 2.40 -24.82 -2.04
N VAL A 168 3.32 -25.68 -1.61
CA VAL A 168 4.65 -25.82 -2.21
C VAL A 168 4.55 -26.28 -3.66
N HIS A 169 3.75 -27.34 -3.95
CA HIS A 169 3.55 -27.83 -5.30
C HIS A 169 2.91 -26.79 -6.22
N GLU A 170 1.83 -26.13 -5.76
CA GLU A 170 1.18 -25.05 -6.53
C GLU A 170 2.14 -23.92 -6.86
N MET A 171 3.01 -23.52 -5.92
CA MET A 171 3.94 -22.42 -6.12
C MET A 171 5.12 -22.83 -7.01
N ILE A 172 5.88 -23.87 -6.64
CA ILE A 172 7.13 -24.22 -7.32
C ILE A 172 6.88 -25.01 -8.60
N ASP A 173 6.08 -26.08 -8.53
CA ASP A 173 5.96 -27.02 -9.66
C ASP A 173 4.95 -26.52 -10.71
N GLU A 174 3.84 -25.92 -10.27
CA GLU A 174 2.81 -25.40 -11.16
C GLU A 174 3.02 -23.92 -11.54
N LEU A 175 4.00 -23.24 -10.90
CA LEU A 175 4.28 -21.81 -11.10
C LEU A 175 3.01 -20.94 -11.02
N LYS A 176 2.16 -21.19 -10.04
CA LYS A 176 0.85 -20.53 -9.86
C LYS A 176 0.92 -19.01 -9.94
N PHE A 177 2.03 -18.40 -9.53
CA PHE A 177 2.29 -16.96 -9.62
C PHE A 177 3.37 -16.63 -10.66
N GLY A 178 3.50 -17.47 -11.70
CA GLY A 178 4.49 -17.29 -12.76
C GLY A 178 5.92 -17.38 -12.22
N LYS A 179 6.84 -16.61 -12.81
CA LYS A 179 8.27 -16.59 -12.41
C LYS A 179 8.48 -16.19 -10.94
N SER A 180 7.54 -15.46 -10.33
CA SER A 180 7.62 -15.05 -8.92
C SER A 180 7.59 -16.23 -7.96
N SER A 181 7.05 -17.38 -8.35
CA SER A 181 6.98 -18.58 -7.52
C SER A 181 8.07 -19.62 -7.80
N ALA A 182 9.02 -19.32 -8.68
CA ALA A 182 10.19 -20.19 -8.90
C ALA A 182 11.12 -20.29 -7.66
N ARG A 183 10.97 -19.36 -6.72
CA ARG A 183 11.55 -19.41 -5.36
C ARG A 183 10.44 -19.12 -4.37
N ILE A 184 10.51 -19.80 -3.23
CA ILE A 184 9.60 -19.55 -2.10
C ILE A 184 10.38 -19.30 -0.82
N VAL A 185 9.75 -18.55 0.08
CA VAL A 185 10.19 -18.35 1.46
C VAL A 185 9.20 -19.05 2.37
N ILE A 186 9.69 -19.94 3.23
CA ILE A 186 8.89 -20.57 4.30
C ILE A 186 9.27 -19.89 5.61
N GLU A 187 8.27 -19.34 6.31
CA GLU A 187 8.46 -18.57 7.54
C GLU A 187 7.71 -19.18 8.72
N GLU A 188 8.23 -18.95 9.95
CA GLU A 188 7.44 -19.16 11.17
C GLU A 188 6.18 -18.28 11.15
N PHE A 189 5.09 -18.78 11.69
CA PHE A 189 3.88 -18.00 11.87
C PHE A 189 4.03 -17.08 13.09
N LEU A 190 4.03 -15.77 12.87
CA LEU A 190 4.06 -14.77 13.92
C LEU A 190 2.66 -14.53 14.49
N THR A 191 2.58 -14.27 15.79
CA THR A 191 1.33 -13.94 16.49
C THR A 191 1.43 -12.57 17.14
N GLY A 192 0.37 -11.79 17.03
CA GLY A 192 0.25 -10.43 17.57
C GLY A 192 -0.65 -9.56 16.70
N PRO A 193 -0.86 -8.31 17.08
CA PRO A 193 -1.53 -7.34 16.21
C PRO A 193 -0.59 -6.90 15.07
N GLU A 194 -1.17 -6.78 13.86
CA GLU A 194 -0.48 -6.19 12.72
C GLU A 194 -0.55 -4.65 12.78
N VAL A 195 0.54 -4.02 12.38
CA VAL A 195 0.67 -2.56 12.28
C VAL A 195 1.32 -2.21 10.97
N SER A 196 0.77 -1.24 10.28
CA SER A 196 1.39 -0.64 9.09
C SER A 196 1.95 0.73 9.44
N VAL A 197 3.23 0.95 9.12
CA VAL A 197 3.87 2.26 9.25
C VAL A 197 4.52 2.62 7.93
N LEU A 198 4.03 3.67 7.30
CA LEU A 198 4.66 4.27 6.15
C LEU A 198 5.71 5.28 6.61
N SER A 199 6.79 5.44 5.89
CA SER A 199 7.84 6.40 6.25
C SER A 199 8.32 7.15 5.03
N PHE A 200 8.45 8.47 5.14
CA PHE A 200 9.20 9.26 4.18
C PHE A 200 10.69 9.08 4.42
N THR A 201 11.47 8.93 3.36
CA THR A 201 12.93 8.91 3.46
C THR A 201 13.60 9.43 2.19
N ASP A 202 14.69 10.16 2.39
CA ASP A 202 15.62 10.61 1.33
C ASP A 202 16.95 9.83 1.36
N GLY A 203 16.99 8.70 2.08
CA GLY A 203 18.17 7.88 2.30
C GLY A 203 19.08 8.35 3.44
N LYS A 204 18.85 9.54 4.01
CA LYS A 204 19.57 10.08 5.17
C LYS A 204 18.65 10.28 6.36
N THR A 205 17.47 10.79 6.09
CA THR A 205 16.42 11.08 7.08
C THR A 205 15.29 10.07 6.92
N MET A 206 14.75 9.59 8.05
CA MET A 206 13.58 8.72 8.09
C MET A 206 12.51 9.39 8.95
N ILE A 207 11.35 9.68 8.35
CA ILE A 207 10.20 10.28 9.05
C ILE A 207 9.02 9.31 8.98
N PRO A 208 8.78 8.51 10.02
CA PRO A 208 7.60 7.66 10.09
C PRO A 208 6.32 8.48 10.10
N MET A 209 5.34 8.03 9.34
CA MET A 209 4.00 8.59 9.33
C MET A 209 3.18 8.03 10.49
N ILE A 210 2.02 8.61 10.74
CA ILE A 210 1.04 8.05 11.67
C ILE A 210 0.72 6.60 11.29
N SER A 211 0.66 5.70 12.28
CA SER A 211 0.44 4.28 12.06
C SER A 211 -0.97 3.96 11.58
N SER A 212 -1.15 2.83 10.92
CA SER A 212 -2.46 2.37 10.46
C SER A 212 -2.69 0.89 10.72
N MET A 213 -3.96 0.46 10.65
CA MET A 213 -4.39 -0.93 10.77
C MET A 213 -5.26 -1.28 9.57
N ASP A 214 -4.78 -2.19 8.73
CA ASP A 214 -5.52 -2.73 7.59
C ASP A 214 -6.37 -3.95 7.97
N HIS A 215 -7.41 -4.22 7.19
CA HIS A 215 -8.31 -5.35 7.30
C HIS A 215 -8.29 -6.14 6.00
N LYS A 216 -7.42 -7.17 5.94
CA LYS A 216 -7.09 -7.88 4.68
C LYS A 216 -8.13 -8.89 4.23
N ARG A 217 -8.97 -9.43 5.12
CA ARG A 217 -9.96 -10.45 4.77
C ARG A 217 -11.21 -9.84 4.17
N ALA A 218 -11.80 -10.55 3.19
CA ALA A 218 -12.94 -10.08 2.42
C ALA A 218 -14.24 -9.93 3.23
N LEU A 219 -14.43 -10.75 4.28
CA LEU A 219 -15.69 -10.86 5.02
C LEU A 219 -15.51 -10.46 6.48
N ASP A 220 -16.64 -10.11 7.13
CA ASP A 220 -16.71 -9.82 8.56
C ASP A 220 -16.11 -10.95 9.40
N GLY A 221 -15.54 -10.59 10.55
CA GLY A 221 -14.90 -11.53 11.47
C GLY A 221 -13.59 -12.09 10.95
N ASP A 222 -12.90 -11.37 10.05
CA ASP A 222 -11.66 -11.78 9.40
C ASP A 222 -11.78 -13.14 8.68
N LYS A 223 -12.88 -13.33 7.97
CA LYS A 223 -13.19 -14.53 7.18
C LYS A 223 -13.04 -14.27 5.69
N GLY A 224 -13.09 -15.36 4.91
CA GLY A 224 -12.99 -15.32 3.45
C GLY A 224 -11.55 -15.20 2.98
N LEU A 225 -11.39 -14.88 1.70
CA LEU A 225 -10.08 -14.77 1.03
C LEU A 225 -9.33 -13.50 1.44
N ASN A 226 -8.01 -13.53 1.31
CA ASN A 226 -7.19 -12.32 1.40
C ASN A 226 -7.49 -11.38 0.22
N THR A 227 -7.46 -10.09 0.51
CA THR A 227 -7.68 -9.01 -0.45
C THR A 227 -6.54 -7.99 -0.39
N GLY A 228 -6.63 -6.94 -1.18
CA GLY A 228 -5.74 -5.79 -1.06
C GLY A 228 -6.03 -4.89 0.16
N GLY A 229 -7.06 -5.20 0.96
CA GLY A 229 -7.56 -4.42 2.10
C GLY A 229 -9.00 -4.00 1.91
N MET A 230 -9.85 -4.28 2.89
CA MET A 230 -11.29 -3.96 2.90
C MET A 230 -11.61 -2.74 3.77
N GLY A 231 -10.61 -2.16 4.39
CA GLY A 231 -10.72 -0.97 5.20
C GLY A 231 -9.52 -0.81 6.11
N THR A 232 -9.33 0.40 6.58
CA THR A 232 -8.18 0.76 7.40
C THR A 232 -8.54 1.88 8.36
N LEU A 233 -7.74 2.04 9.40
CA LEU A 233 -7.86 3.12 10.37
C LEU A 233 -6.49 3.66 10.78
N SER A 234 -6.45 4.86 11.31
CA SER A 234 -5.26 5.53 11.83
C SER A 234 -5.66 6.45 13.00
N PRO A 235 -4.86 6.54 14.08
CA PRO A 235 -3.70 5.70 14.39
C PRO A 235 -4.06 4.28 14.83
N ASN A 236 -3.11 3.35 14.73
CA ASN A 236 -3.26 1.99 15.22
C ASN A 236 -3.00 1.95 16.75
N PRO A 237 -3.95 1.50 17.59
CA PRO A 237 -3.82 1.54 19.04
C PRO A 237 -2.73 0.63 19.61
N TYR A 238 -2.25 -0.34 18.84
CA TYR A 238 -1.14 -1.22 19.26
C TYR A 238 0.24 -0.60 18.98
N TYR A 239 0.30 0.53 18.29
CA TYR A 239 1.55 1.26 18.00
C TYR A 239 1.74 2.36 19.02
N THR A 240 2.15 1.98 20.24
CA THR A 240 2.43 2.92 21.34
C THR A 240 3.76 3.65 21.11
N ASP A 241 4.01 4.70 21.88
CA ASP A 241 5.27 5.45 21.80
C ASP A 241 6.50 4.57 22.07
N GLU A 242 6.37 3.58 22.99
CA GLU A 242 7.43 2.61 23.26
C GLU A 242 7.70 1.71 22.06
N VAL A 243 6.63 1.21 21.42
CA VAL A 243 6.73 0.40 20.20
C VAL A 243 7.32 1.23 19.06
N ALA A 244 6.90 2.47 18.90
CA ALA A 244 7.41 3.39 17.89
C ALA A 244 8.92 3.64 18.05
N LYS A 245 9.38 3.87 19.29
CA LYS A 245 10.79 4.03 19.62
C LYS A 245 11.58 2.76 19.29
N GLU A 246 11.08 1.60 19.70
CA GLU A 246 11.74 0.31 19.40
C GLU A 246 11.81 0.04 17.88
N CYS A 247 10.74 0.33 17.13
CA CYS A 247 10.73 0.23 15.68
C CYS A 247 11.76 1.16 15.03
N MET A 248 11.87 2.41 15.49
CA MET A 248 12.86 3.34 14.98
C MET A 248 14.29 2.83 15.18
N GLU A 249 14.60 2.37 16.40
CA GLU A 249 15.94 1.95 16.78
C GLU A 249 16.36 0.60 16.17
N LYS A 250 15.44 -0.36 16.09
CA LYS A 250 15.75 -1.74 15.68
C LYS A 250 15.34 -2.09 14.25
N ILE A 251 14.44 -1.32 13.63
CA ILE A 251 13.88 -1.65 12.32
C ILE A 251 14.11 -0.53 11.31
N PHE A 252 13.60 0.69 11.55
CA PHE A 252 13.53 1.72 10.52
C PHE A 252 14.89 2.27 10.14
N LEU A 253 15.66 2.78 11.11
CA LEU A 253 17.01 3.25 10.85
C LEU A 253 17.96 2.14 10.40
N PRO A 254 17.94 0.92 11.01
CA PRO A 254 18.73 -0.20 10.51
C PRO A 254 18.39 -0.57 9.06
N THR A 255 17.10 -0.55 8.65
CA THR A 255 16.70 -0.83 7.26
C THR A 255 17.27 0.22 6.30
N MET A 256 17.12 1.52 6.60
CA MET A 256 17.68 2.59 5.77
C MET A 256 19.20 2.45 5.63
N ASN A 257 19.90 2.23 6.75
CA ASN A 257 21.34 2.08 6.77
C ASN A 257 21.80 0.81 6.01
N ALA A 258 21.06 -0.30 6.13
CA ALA A 258 21.32 -1.53 5.39
C ALA A 258 21.19 -1.32 3.87
N MET A 259 20.11 -0.67 3.43
CA MET A 259 19.92 -0.34 2.01
C MET A 259 21.05 0.55 1.48
N ASN A 260 21.49 1.54 2.25
CA ASN A 260 22.65 2.36 1.89
C ASN A 260 23.96 1.55 1.80
N ALA A 261 24.19 0.66 2.76
CA ALA A 261 25.38 -0.21 2.79
C ALA A 261 25.42 -1.18 1.59
N GLU A 262 24.26 -1.60 1.08
CA GLU A 262 24.13 -2.40 -0.14
C GLU A 262 24.23 -1.57 -1.44
N GLY A 263 24.44 -0.25 -1.38
CA GLY A 263 24.45 0.64 -2.54
C GLY A 263 23.07 0.81 -3.20
N ARG A 264 21.99 0.64 -2.41
CA ARG A 264 20.59 0.66 -2.83
C ARG A 264 19.80 1.71 -2.05
N THR A 265 20.33 2.94 -1.99
CA THR A 265 19.69 4.04 -1.26
C THR A 265 18.22 4.16 -1.66
N PHE A 266 17.35 4.13 -0.64
CA PHE A 266 15.91 4.21 -0.84
C PHE A 266 15.44 5.67 -0.65
N GLU A 267 14.78 6.20 -1.66
CA GLU A 267 14.20 7.55 -1.67
C GLU A 267 12.70 7.44 -2.00
N GLY A 268 11.84 7.99 -1.14
CA GLY A 268 10.40 7.92 -1.35
C GLY A 268 9.60 7.53 -0.11
N CYS A 269 8.58 6.71 -0.31
CA CYS A 269 7.75 6.15 0.76
C CYS A 269 8.10 4.68 0.96
N LEU A 270 8.74 4.36 2.09
CA LEU A 270 9.02 2.98 2.52
C LEU A 270 7.94 2.54 3.52
N TYR A 271 7.23 1.49 3.19
CA TYR A 271 6.19 0.91 4.04
C TYR A 271 6.74 -0.28 4.81
N PHE A 272 6.49 -0.29 6.11
CA PHE A 272 6.81 -1.38 7.03
C PHE A 272 5.52 -2.07 7.47
N GLY A 273 5.34 -3.34 7.09
CA GLY A 273 4.35 -4.24 7.66
C GLY A 273 4.95 -4.92 8.89
N LEU A 274 4.37 -4.69 10.06
CA LEU A 274 4.90 -5.12 11.34
C LEU A 274 3.94 -6.06 12.05
N MET A 275 4.47 -7.02 12.79
CA MET A 275 3.77 -7.79 13.82
C MET A 275 4.31 -7.38 15.18
N ILE A 276 3.43 -6.94 16.08
CA ILE A 276 3.83 -6.63 17.44
C ILE A 276 3.71 -7.90 18.27
N THR A 277 4.84 -8.62 18.37
CA THR A 277 4.90 -9.90 19.10
C THR A 277 5.18 -9.70 20.59
N PRO A 278 4.96 -10.71 21.42
CA PRO A 278 5.39 -10.65 22.84
C PRO A 278 6.89 -10.42 23.06
N LYS A 279 7.72 -10.64 22.02
CA LYS A 279 9.17 -10.43 22.04
C LYS A 279 9.62 -9.13 21.37
N GLY A 280 8.68 -8.22 21.07
CA GLY A 280 8.90 -6.97 20.38
C GLY A 280 8.41 -6.98 18.91
N PRO A 281 8.55 -5.84 18.22
CA PRO A 281 8.10 -5.71 16.84
C PRO A 281 9.00 -6.53 15.88
N LYS A 282 8.37 -7.19 14.91
CA LYS A 282 9.04 -7.91 13.82
C LYS A 282 8.49 -7.47 12.48
N VAL A 283 9.36 -7.37 11.48
CA VAL A 283 8.95 -7.06 10.10
C VAL A 283 8.30 -8.29 9.47
N ILE A 284 7.09 -8.11 8.95
CA ILE A 284 6.37 -9.09 8.13
C ILE A 284 6.78 -8.95 6.67
N GLU A 285 6.78 -7.69 6.18
CA GLU A 285 7.08 -7.34 4.80
C GLU A 285 7.46 -5.86 4.68
N TYR A 286 8.12 -5.52 3.59
CA TYR A 286 8.31 -4.15 3.11
C TYR A 286 7.49 -3.92 1.86
N ASN A 287 7.05 -2.66 1.65
CA ASN A 287 6.58 -2.22 0.35
C ASN A 287 7.34 -0.93 -0.03
N CYS A 288 7.67 -0.78 -1.31
CA CYS A 288 8.51 0.31 -1.81
C CYS A 288 7.70 1.56 -2.20
N ARG A 289 6.48 1.70 -1.68
CA ARG A 289 5.49 2.70 -2.07
C ARG A 289 4.46 2.93 -0.97
N PHE A 290 3.63 3.96 -1.17
CA PHE A 290 2.43 4.15 -0.36
C PHE A 290 1.52 2.91 -0.36
N GLY A 291 0.89 2.59 0.78
CA GLY A 291 -0.09 1.50 0.90
C GLY A 291 -1.44 1.84 0.27
N ASP A 292 -2.23 0.83 -0.01
CA ASP A 292 -3.62 0.96 -0.46
C ASP A 292 -4.46 -0.15 0.22
N PRO A 293 -5.28 0.16 1.26
CA PRO A 293 -5.92 1.46 1.51
C PRO A 293 -5.26 2.36 2.59
N GLU A 294 -4.07 2.10 3.10
CA GLU A 294 -3.48 2.86 4.22
C GLU A 294 -3.33 4.36 3.89
N THR A 295 -2.96 4.69 2.66
CA THR A 295 -2.82 6.09 2.20
C THR A 295 -4.10 6.89 2.40
N GLN A 296 -5.25 6.24 2.25
CA GLN A 296 -6.57 6.86 2.37
C GLN A 296 -6.92 7.28 3.81
N VAL A 297 -6.18 6.83 4.82
CA VAL A 297 -6.34 7.31 6.21
C VAL A 297 -5.14 8.10 6.71
N VAL A 298 -3.96 7.88 6.14
CA VAL A 298 -2.73 8.56 6.56
C VAL A 298 -2.66 9.97 5.97
N LEU A 299 -2.89 10.15 4.65
CA LEU A 299 -2.80 11.47 4.03
C LEU A 299 -3.87 12.47 4.50
N PRO A 300 -5.12 12.11 4.81
CA PRO A 300 -6.06 13.02 5.44
C PRO A 300 -5.60 13.54 6.81
N MET A 301 -4.76 12.79 7.51
CA MET A 301 -4.21 13.18 8.80
C MET A 301 -2.93 14.02 8.68
N LEU A 302 -2.34 14.14 7.49
CA LEU A 302 -1.13 14.93 7.26
C LEU A 302 -1.45 16.44 7.31
N ASP A 303 -0.83 17.16 8.25
CA ASP A 303 -0.88 18.62 8.39
C ASP A 303 0.43 19.25 7.90
N ALA A 304 0.77 18.94 6.64
CA ALA A 304 1.93 19.47 5.92
C ALA A 304 1.68 19.44 4.41
N ASP A 305 2.44 20.21 3.65
CA ASP A 305 2.38 20.23 2.19
C ASP A 305 3.07 19.01 1.59
N LEU A 306 2.29 18.11 0.97
CA LEU A 306 2.80 16.87 0.39
C LEU A 306 3.77 17.12 -0.77
N TYR A 307 3.56 18.19 -1.55
CA TYR A 307 4.47 18.56 -2.63
C TYR A 307 5.85 18.97 -2.08
N GLU A 308 5.88 19.76 -1.01
CA GLU A 308 7.13 20.15 -0.35
C GLU A 308 7.90 18.94 0.18
N ILE A 309 7.19 17.96 0.77
CA ILE A 309 7.81 16.72 1.23
C ILE A 309 8.43 15.95 0.05
N PHE A 310 7.71 15.82 -1.07
CA PHE A 310 8.22 15.11 -2.23
C PHE A 310 9.43 15.82 -2.86
N GLU A 311 9.39 17.15 -2.93
CA GLU A 311 10.51 17.96 -3.42
C GLU A 311 11.73 17.83 -2.50
N ALA A 312 11.53 17.86 -1.16
CA ALA A 312 12.59 17.71 -0.19
C ALA A 312 13.24 16.31 -0.20
N ILE A 313 12.47 15.26 -0.49
CA ILE A 313 13.00 13.90 -0.66
C ILE A 313 13.93 13.86 -1.87
N TYR A 314 13.48 14.39 -3.02
CA TYR A 314 14.30 14.44 -4.23
C TYR A 314 15.57 15.30 -4.06
N ASP A 315 15.46 16.43 -3.38
CA ASP A 315 16.57 17.38 -3.17
C ASP A 315 17.44 17.00 -1.93
N HIS A 316 17.17 15.88 -1.23
CA HIS A 316 17.86 15.39 -0.02
C HIS A 316 17.90 16.42 1.13
N THR A 317 16.78 17.10 1.35
CA THR A 317 16.58 18.11 2.39
C THR A 317 15.40 17.80 3.31
N LEU A 318 15.03 16.51 3.41
CA LEU A 318 13.86 16.08 4.19
C LEU A 318 13.97 16.44 5.68
N ASP A 319 15.19 16.55 6.22
CA ASP A 319 15.48 17.00 7.58
C ASP A 319 15.10 18.46 7.86
N GLN A 320 14.81 19.25 6.81
CA GLN A 320 14.39 20.65 6.91
C GLN A 320 12.86 20.82 6.86
N VAL A 321 12.10 19.75 6.62
CA VAL A 321 10.64 19.80 6.52
C VAL A 321 10.00 19.47 7.86
N ASP A 322 9.12 20.34 8.33
CA ASP A 322 8.33 20.12 9.55
C ASP A 322 7.06 19.32 9.21
N VAL A 323 7.12 17.99 9.37
CA VAL A 323 6.00 17.10 9.09
C VAL A 323 5.14 16.94 10.34
N LYS A 324 3.90 17.42 10.26
CA LYS A 324 2.91 17.41 11.33
C LYS A 324 1.70 16.56 10.98
N TRP A 325 0.97 16.18 12.01
CA TRP A 325 -0.23 15.36 11.90
C TRP A 325 -1.38 16.01 12.66
N HIS A 326 -2.57 15.95 12.10
CA HIS A 326 -3.78 16.37 12.80
C HIS A 326 -4.10 15.44 13.97
N ASP A 327 -4.68 15.99 15.02
CA ASP A 327 -5.23 15.21 16.13
C ASP A 327 -6.46 14.40 15.72
N GLY A 328 -6.80 13.39 16.54
CA GLY A 328 -7.96 12.54 16.34
C GLY A 328 -7.64 11.24 15.60
N SER A 329 -8.61 10.75 14.86
CA SER A 329 -8.50 9.48 14.10
C SER A 329 -9.08 9.61 12.71
N CYS A 330 -8.71 8.68 11.85
CA CYS A 330 -9.25 8.54 10.50
C CYS A 330 -9.63 7.08 10.23
N ALA A 331 -10.74 6.84 9.56
CA ALA A 331 -11.17 5.50 9.18
C ALA A 331 -11.65 5.48 7.74
N CYS A 332 -11.32 4.42 7.03
CA CYS A 332 -11.72 4.16 5.64
C CYS A 332 -12.41 2.81 5.53
N VAL A 333 -13.59 2.80 4.95
CA VAL A 333 -14.33 1.59 4.60
C VAL A 333 -14.28 1.40 3.09
N VAL A 334 -13.77 0.27 2.63
CA VAL A 334 -13.69 -0.04 1.20
C VAL A 334 -14.99 -0.68 0.74
N MET A 335 -15.62 -0.10 -0.28
CA MET A 335 -16.74 -0.71 -1.01
C MET A 335 -16.21 -1.39 -2.26
N ALA A 336 -16.46 -2.70 -2.36
CA ALA A 336 -16.01 -3.55 -3.44
C ALA A 336 -17.17 -4.03 -4.32
N SER A 337 -16.86 -4.48 -5.52
CA SER A 337 -17.79 -5.17 -6.40
C SER A 337 -18.17 -6.54 -5.83
N GLY A 338 -19.41 -6.95 -6.01
CA GLY A 338 -19.88 -8.28 -5.61
C GLY A 338 -19.08 -9.38 -6.29
N GLY A 339 -18.56 -10.33 -5.50
CA GLY A 339 -17.67 -11.39 -5.95
C GLY A 339 -16.18 -11.13 -5.74
N TYR A 340 -15.76 -9.89 -5.46
CA TYR A 340 -14.37 -9.60 -5.12
C TYR A 340 -13.92 -10.39 -3.87
N PRO A 341 -12.70 -10.98 -3.80
CA PRO A 341 -11.54 -10.81 -4.72
C PRO A 341 -11.49 -11.79 -5.91
N GLU A 342 -12.53 -12.55 -6.18
CA GLU A 342 -12.62 -13.44 -7.32
C GLU A 342 -13.17 -12.70 -8.56
N SER A 343 -14.10 -13.26 -9.30
CA SER A 343 -14.70 -12.62 -10.46
C SER A 343 -15.83 -11.67 -10.06
N TYR A 344 -15.92 -10.53 -10.72
CA TYR A 344 -16.93 -9.52 -10.46
C TYR A 344 -17.37 -8.79 -11.72
N PRO A 345 -18.62 -8.30 -11.78
CA PRO A 345 -19.11 -7.50 -12.90
C PRO A 345 -18.51 -6.08 -12.86
N LYS A 346 -18.43 -5.45 -14.03
CA LYS A 346 -18.00 -4.05 -14.21
C LYS A 346 -19.07 -3.27 -14.94
N GLY A 347 -18.98 -1.94 -14.89
CA GLY A 347 -19.90 -1.04 -15.62
C GLY A 347 -21.21 -0.80 -14.91
N ILE A 348 -21.32 -1.11 -13.62
CA ILE A 348 -22.51 -0.86 -12.81
C ILE A 348 -22.55 0.61 -12.41
N GLU A 349 -23.68 1.28 -12.63
CA GLU A 349 -23.88 2.69 -12.25
C GLU A 349 -23.83 2.86 -10.73
N MET A 350 -23.10 3.87 -10.30
CA MET A 350 -22.92 4.25 -8.90
C MET A 350 -23.70 5.53 -8.64
N LYS A 351 -24.32 5.67 -7.45
CA LYS A 351 -25.16 6.80 -7.05
C LYS A 351 -24.75 7.31 -5.67
N GLY A 352 -25.14 8.56 -5.37
CA GLY A 352 -24.93 9.17 -4.04
C GLY A 352 -23.82 10.20 -3.99
N PHE A 353 -23.19 10.54 -5.12
CA PHE A 353 -22.09 11.50 -5.21
C PHE A 353 -22.53 12.87 -5.70
N ASP A 354 -21.73 13.86 -5.36
CA ASP A 354 -21.71 15.16 -6.03
C ASP A 354 -21.02 15.08 -7.41
N GLU A 355 -20.92 16.22 -8.11
CA GLU A 355 -20.30 16.31 -9.44
C GLU A 355 -18.80 15.95 -9.44
N LYS A 356 -18.15 16.02 -8.27
CA LYS A 356 -16.74 15.67 -8.09
C LYS A 356 -16.53 14.20 -7.65
N GLY A 357 -17.61 13.44 -7.49
CA GLY A 357 -17.56 12.08 -6.98
C GLY A 357 -17.31 12.01 -5.48
N GLN A 358 -17.65 13.07 -4.75
CA GLN A 358 -17.48 13.18 -3.31
C GLN A 358 -18.85 13.17 -2.60
N ILE A 359 -18.85 13.10 -1.28
CA ILE A 359 -20.01 13.25 -0.41
C ILE A 359 -19.68 14.21 0.72
N ASP A 360 -20.66 14.91 1.22
CA ASP A 360 -20.47 15.85 2.33
C ASP A 360 -20.03 15.11 3.61
N GLY A 361 -18.98 15.65 4.25
CA GLY A 361 -18.42 15.14 5.51
C GLY A 361 -17.44 13.98 5.38
N CYS A 362 -17.17 13.47 4.17
CA CYS A 362 -16.23 12.39 3.92
C CYS A 362 -15.34 12.68 2.71
N PHE A 363 -14.19 11.99 2.67
CA PHE A 363 -13.40 11.85 1.45
C PHE A 363 -13.81 10.54 0.76
N VAL A 364 -14.10 10.58 -0.53
CA VAL A 364 -14.35 9.36 -1.33
C VAL A 364 -13.19 9.17 -2.28
N TYR A 365 -12.39 8.14 -2.02
CA TYR A 365 -11.25 7.79 -2.86
C TYR A 365 -11.66 6.73 -3.87
N HIS A 366 -11.77 7.14 -5.13
CA HIS A 366 -12.08 6.25 -6.24
C HIS A 366 -10.88 5.37 -6.59
N ALA A 367 -11.13 4.07 -6.74
CA ALA A 367 -10.17 3.08 -7.20
C ALA A 367 -10.65 2.47 -8.52
N GLY A 368 -11.36 1.36 -8.47
CA GLY A 368 -11.92 0.72 -9.66
C GLY A 368 -13.17 1.43 -10.19
N THR A 369 -13.04 2.65 -10.68
CA THR A 369 -14.13 3.43 -11.26
C THR A 369 -13.77 4.01 -12.63
N LYS A 370 -14.78 4.27 -13.45
CA LYS A 370 -14.66 5.05 -14.69
C LYS A 370 -15.88 5.95 -14.86
N LEU A 371 -15.77 6.96 -15.73
CA LEU A 371 -16.92 7.74 -16.17
C LEU A 371 -17.52 7.11 -17.45
N SER A 372 -18.85 7.14 -17.55
CA SER A 372 -19.58 6.91 -18.79
C SER A 372 -19.51 8.15 -19.69
N GLU A 373 -19.98 8.03 -20.93
CA GLU A 373 -20.03 9.15 -21.87
C GLU A 373 -20.96 10.28 -21.37
N ASP A 374 -21.99 9.95 -20.62
CA ASP A 374 -22.92 10.90 -20.00
C ASP A 374 -22.45 11.39 -18.60
N GLY A 375 -21.19 11.06 -18.22
CA GLY A 375 -20.54 11.59 -17.01
C GLY A 375 -20.91 10.88 -15.71
N LYS A 376 -21.59 9.74 -15.74
CA LYS A 376 -21.93 8.93 -14.58
C LYS A 376 -20.74 8.10 -14.11
N PHE A 377 -20.60 7.89 -12.81
CA PHE A 377 -19.63 6.97 -12.24
C PHE A 377 -20.08 5.52 -12.40
N LEU A 378 -19.20 4.69 -12.94
CA LEU A 378 -19.41 3.25 -13.13
C LEU A 378 -18.32 2.46 -12.43
N THR A 379 -18.66 1.26 -11.90
CA THR A 379 -17.67 0.32 -11.40
C THR A 379 -16.76 -0.17 -12.53
N ASN A 380 -15.46 -0.34 -12.23
CA ASN A 380 -14.46 -0.82 -13.20
C ASN A 380 -13.37 -1.68 -12.56
N GLY A 381 -13.53 -2.09 -11.31
CA GLY A 381 -12.54 -2.88 -10.57
C GLY A 381 -13.14 -3.62 -9.39
N GLY A 382 -12.32 -4.39 -8.70
CA GLY A 382 -12.72 -5.17 -7.51
C GLY A 382 -12.98 -4.26 -6.32
N ARG A 383 -11.96 -3.56 -5.83
CA ARG A 383 -12.15 -2.45 -4.88
C ARG A 383 -12.57 -1.24 -5.70
N VAL A 384 -13.73 -0.68 -5.39
CA VAL A 384 -14.36 0.36 -6.21
C VAL A 384 -14.06 1.74 -5.64
N ILE A 385 -14.35 1.95 -4.36
CA ILE A 385 -14.10 3.20 -3.63
C ILE A 385 -13.71 2.92 -2.19
N GLY A 386 -12.98 3.86 -1.58
CA GLY A 386 -12.79 3.97 -0.14
C GLY A 386 -13.53 5.18 0.41
N VAL A 387 -14.44 4.97 1.34
CA VAL A 387 -15.17 6.04 2.04
C VAL A 387 -14.44 6.33 3.34
N THR A 388 -13.88 7.53 3.44
CA THR A 388 -12.96 7.92 4.52
C THR A 388 -13.50 9.10 5.30
N ALA A 389 -13.41 9.05 6.62
CA ALA A 389 -13.76 10.17 7.47
C ALA A 389 -12.74 10.40 8.58
N ARG A 390 -12.49 11.66 8.91
CA ARG A 390 -11.79 12.08 10.13
C ARG A 390 -12.78 12.25 11.27
N GLY A 391 -12.36 11.88 12.47
CA GLY A 391 -13.10 12.07 13.70
C GLY A 391 -12.22 12.58 14.83
N LYS A 392 -12.85 13.09 15.88
CA LYS A 392 -12.15 13.49 17.12
C LYS A 392 -11.46 12.29 17.81
N ASP A 393 -11.98 11.11 17.58
CA ASP A 393 -11.50 9.81 18.05
C ASP A 393 -11.92 8.71 17.07
N LEU A 394 -11.49 7.49 17.30
CA LEU A 394 -11.78 6.36 16.41
C LEU A 394 -13.29 6.02 16.30
N PRO A 395 -14.08 6.00 17.39
CA PRO A 395 -15.52 5.80 17.27
C PRO A 395 -16.21 6.84 16.38
N ASP A 396 -15.85 8.12 16.49
CA ASP A 396 -16.40 9.21 15.68
C ASP A 396 -16.01 9.08 14.20
N ALA A 397 -14.74 8.75 13.93
CA ALA A 397 -14.26 8.53 12.56
C ALA A 397 -15.00 7.35 11.88
N LEU A 398 -15.16 6.23 12.59
CA LEU A 398 -15.86 5.06 12.08
C LEU A 398 -17.35 5.35 11.83
N SER A 399 -18.05 6.02 12.80
CA SER A 399 -19.45 6.41 12.62
C SER A 399 -19.65 7.22 11.33
N LYS A 400 -18.84 8.27 11.15
CA LYS A 400 -18.90 9.12 9.96
C LYS A 400 -18.59 8.39 8.67
N ALA A 401 -17.58 7.49 8.66
CA ALA A 401 -17.25 6.70 7.49
C ALA A 401 -18.40 5.78 7.08
N TYR A 402 -19.05 5.10 8.03
CA TYR A 402 -20.23 4.25 7.74
C TYR A 402 -21.46 5.06 7.35
N GLU A 403 -21.72 6.21 7.96
CA GLU A 403 -22.76 7.14 7.52
C GLU A 403 -22.52 7.60 6.07
N GLY A 404 -21.26 7.76 5.68
CA GLY A 404 -20.86 8.02 4.30
C GLY A 404 -21.13 6.84 3.36
N VAL A 405 -20.82 5.61 3.79
CA VAL A 405 -21.10 4.38 3.03
C VAL A 405 -22.59 4.26 2.74
N ASP A 406 -23.45 4.56 3.72
CA ASP A 406 -24.91 4.46 3.57
C ASP A 406 -25.49 5.45 2.54
N LYS A 407 -24.76 6.52 2.18
CA LYS A 407 -25.16 7.49 1.14
C LYS A 407 -24.87 7.00 -0.27
N ILE A 408 -23.98 6.00 -0.44
CA ILE A 408 -23.49 5.53 -1.73
C ILE A 408 -24.10 4.17 -2.04
N SER A 409 -24.53 3.97 -3.28
CA SER A 409 -25.10 2.70 -3.73
C SER A 409 -24.69 2.33 -5.14
N PHE A 410 -24.47 1.04 -5.35
CA PHE A 410 -24.38 0.37 -6.63
C PHE A 410 -24.77 -1.11 -6.45
N GLU A 411 -25.29 -1.71 -7.50
CA GLU A 411 -25.75 -3.11 -7.44
C GLU A 411 -24.62 -4.06 -7.11
N GLY A 412 -24.85 -4.95 -6.14
CA GLY A 412 -23.85 -5.92 -5.67
C GLY A 412 -22.72 -5.32 -4.82
N ALA A 413 -22.87 -4.09 -4.32
CA ALA A 413 -21.88 -3.49 -3.43
C ALA A 413 -21.62 -4.37 -2.21
N HIS A 414 -20.33 -4.61 -1.94
CA HIS A 414 -19.87 -5.39 -0.78
C HIS A 414 -18.89 -4.56 0.05
N TYR A 415 -19.08 -4.53 1.36
CA TYR A 415 -18.16 -3.93 2.32
C TYR A 415 -18.25 -4.62 3.67
N ARG A 416 -17.21 -4.53 4.46
CA ARG A 416 -17.19 -5.07 5.83
C ARG A 416 -17.87 -4.11 6.81
N LYS A 417 -18.64 -4.67 7.73
CA LYS A 417 -19.37 -3.93 8.79
C LYS A 417 -18.61 -3.85 10.10
N ASP A 418 -17.45 -4.51 10.18
CA ASP A 418 -16.66 -4.67 11.39
C ASP A 418 -15.28 -3.99 11.34
N ILE A 419 -15.06 -3.07 10.39
CA ILE A 419 -13.84 -2.28 10.33
C ILE A 419 -13.63 -1.54 11.65
N GLY A 420 -12.42 -1.69 12.23
CA GLY A 420 -12.04 -1.05 13.49
C GLY A 420 -12.46 -1.78 14.75
N GLN A 421 -13.26 -2.84 14.68
CA GLN A 421 -13.75 -3.52 15.89
C GLN A 421 -12.63 -4.08 16.79
N ARG A 422 -11.52 -4.56 16.19
CA ARG A 422 -10.35 -5.00 16.95
C ARG A 422 -9.65 -3.83 17.65
N ALA A 423 -9.55 -2.70 16.98
CA ALA A 423 -8.96 -1.50 17.54
C ALA A 423 -9.80 -0.92 18.68
N LEU A 424 -11.11 -0.86 18.51
CA LEU A 424 -12.03 -0.42 19.57
C LEU A 424 -11.92 -1.28 20.84
N LYS A 425 -11.82 -2.61 20.68
CA LYS A 425 -11.58 -3.53 21.81
C LYS A 425 -10.23 -3.30 22.51
N ALA A 426 -9.23 -2.85 21.80
CA ALA A 426 -7.92 -2.54 22.39
C ALA A 426 -7.90 -1.22 23.16
N LEU A 427 -8.82 -0.32 22.83
CA LEU A 427 -8.97 0.98 23.52
C LEU A 427 -9.85 0.91 24.78
N GLY A 428 -10.53 -0.22 25.02
CA GLY A 428 -11.41 -0.46 26.18
C GLY A 428 -12.86 -0.30 25.82
#